data_b2c56bac711133a5690e63123a33da2d
#
_entry.id   b2c56bac711133a5690e63123a33da2d
#
_cell.length_a   1.000
_cell.length_b   1.000
_cell.length_c   1.000
_cell.angle_alpha   90.00
_cell.angle_beta   90.00
_cell.angle_gamma   90.00
#
_symmetry.space_group_name_H-M   'P 1'
#
loop_
_entity.id
_entity.type
_entity.pdbx_description
1 polymer ?
#
loop_
_entity_poly.entity_id
_entity_poly.type
_entity_poly.pdbx_seq_one_letter_code
_entity_poly.pdbx_strand_id
1 'polypeptide(L)' 'MYGLYEDNSIIGAYCTLIVPYKGYTEGTIIDEYGAEILVRLTNGKEISVYRDEVIIND' A
#
# COMPACT_ATOMS: atom_id res chain seq x y z
N MET A 1 1.36 -24.59 13.37
CA MET A 1 1.36 -24.06 13.20
C MET A 1 1.54 -23.47 12.86
N TYR A 2 1.48 -23.29 12.66
CA TYR A 2 1.53 -22.72 12.37
C TYR A 2 1.51 -21.92 11.84
N GLY A 3 1.70 -21.61 11.39
CA GLY A 3 1.74 -20.89 10.85
C GLY A 3 1.25 -20.22 10.60
N LEU A 4 0.96 -20.00 10.65
CA LEU A 4 0.37 -19.25 10.62
C LEU A 4 0.49 -18.03 10.45
N TYR A 5 0.93 -17.59 10.48
CA TYR A 5 1.01 -16.46 10.30
C TYR A 5 1.81 -16.06 9.44
N GLU A 6 1.91 -16.27 8.68
CA GLU A 6 2.41 -15.81 7.86
C GLU A 6 1.96 -14.97 7.24
N ASP A 7 2.28 -14.53 6.93
CA ASP A 7 1.70 -13.57 6.75
C ASP A 7 1.71 -13.03 5.49
N ASN A 8 0.66 -12.85 4.92
CA ASN A 8 0.49 -12.27 3.63
C ASN A 8 0.21 -10.81 3.71
N SER A 9 0.60 -10.20 4.78
CA SER A 9 0.37 -8.78 4.97
C SER A 9 1.24 -7.99 4.02
N ILE A 10 0.65 -6.96 3.42
CA ILE A 10 1.38 -6.06 2.55
C ILE A 10 1.79 -4.78 3.29
N ILE A 11 1.51 -4.70 4.57
CA ILE A 11 1.90 -3.53 5.36
C ILE A 11 3.42 -3.45 5.40
N GLY A 12 3.95 -2.28 5.07
CA GLY A 12 5.39 -2.06 5.00
C GLY A 12 5.95 -2.20 3.60
N ALA A 13 5.17 -2.71 2.66
CA ALA A 13 5.65 -2.88 1.30
C ALA A 13 5.62 -1.56 0.56
N TYR A 14 6.56 -1.38 -0.37
CA TYR A 14 6.51 -0.25 -1.28
C TYR A 14 5.49 -0.52 -2.36
N CYS A 15 4.90 0.55 -2.88
CA CYS A 15 3.95 0.39 -3.96
C CYS A 15 4.04 1.56 -4.92
N THR A 16 3.54 1.31 -6.13
CA THR A 16 3.44 2.32 -7.17
C THR A 16 1.98 2.54 -7.46
N LEU A 17 1.54 3.79 -7.43
CA LEU A 17 0.15 4.12 -7.74
C LEU A 17 -0.06 4.09 -9.25
N ILE A 18 -1.06 3.34 -9.68
CA ILE A 18 -1.40 3.30 -11.11
C ILE A 18 -1.96 4.65 -11.53
N VAL A 19 -2.77 5.27 -10.65
CA VAL A 19 -3.29 6.61 -10.89
C VAL A 19 -2.54 7.54 -9.95
N PRO A 20 -1.70 8.44 -10.49
CA PRO A 20 -0.93 9.32 -9.62
C PRO A 20 -1.81 10.20 -8.76
N TYR A 21 -1.37 10.47 -7.55
CA TYR A 21 -2.04 11.41 -6.67
C TYR A 21 -1.23 12.71 -6.69
N LYS A 22 -1.75 13.70 -7.39
CA LYS A 22 -1.11 15.01 -7.51
C LYS A 22 0.36 14.88 -7.92
N GLY A 23 0.61 13.99 -8.86
CA GLY A 23 1.95 13.79 -9.38
C GLY A 23 2.77 12.76 -8.61
N TYR A 24 2.31 12.33 -7.44
CA TYR A 24 3.03 11.32 -6.66
C TYR A 24 2.60 9.94 -7.11
N THR A 25 3.56 9.06 -7.33
CA THR A 25 3.28 7.72 -7.80
C THR A 25 3.81 6.65 -6.88
N GLU A 26 4.59 7.00 -5.85
CA GLU A 26 5.22 5.98 -5.01
C GLU A 26 4.93 6.22 -3.55
N GLY A 27 4.81 5.13 -2.83
CA GLY A 27 4.55 5.21 -1.41
C GLY A 27 4.80 3.91 -0.71
N THR A 28 4.49 3.91 0.57
CA THR A 28 4.62 2.74 1.43
C THR A 28 3.25 2.42 2.00
N ILE A 29 2.86 1.16 1.96
CA ILE A 29 1.59 0.74 2.52
C ILE A 29 1.75 0.67 4.02
N ILE A 30 0.92 1.42 4.76
CA ILE A 30 1.04 1.50 6.20
C ILE A 30 -0.13 0.88 6.93
N ASP A 31 -1.22 0.56 6.21
CA ASP A 31 -2.33 -0.14 6.82
C ASP A 31 -3.19 -0.74 5.71
N GLU A 32 -4.06 -1.67 6.07
CA GLU A 32 -4.96 -2.23 5.08
C GLU A 32 -6.32 -2.50 5.71
N TYR A 33 -7.37 -2.25 4.94
CA TYR A 33 -8.75 -2.35 5.39
C TYR A 33 -9.56 -3.09 4.33
N GLY A 34 -9.31 -4.36 4.20
CA GLY A 34 -10.02 -5.13 3.18
C GLY A 34 -9.58 -4.72 1.78
N ALA A 35 -10.50 -4.17 1.00
CA ALA A 35 -10.19 -3.77 -0.38
C ALA A 35 -9.45 -2.45 -0.45
N GLU A 36 -9.36 -1.71 0.65
CA GLU A 36 -8.69 -0.42 0.67
C GLU A 36 -7.42 -0.50 1.47
N ILE A 37 -6.45 0.32 1.08
CA ILE A 37 -5.19 0.40 1.80
C ILE A 37 -4.85 1.85 2.07
N LEU A 38 -4.10 2.07 3.12
CA LEU A 38 -3.60 3.38 3.46
C LEU A 38 -2.15 3.45 3.02
N VAL A 39 -1.83 4.44 2.20
CA VAL A 39 -0.51 4.58 1.61
C VAL A 39 0.09 5.90 2.05
N ARG A 40 1.33 5.87 2.53
CA ARG A 40 2.07 7.09 2.81
C ARG A 40 2.91 7.42 1.60
N LEU A 41 2.65 8.54 1.00
CA LEU A 41 3.38 9.01 -0.17
C LEU A 41 4.75 9.52 0.23
N THR A 42 5.61 9.75 -0.76
CA THR A 42 6.97 10.19 -0.50
C THR A 42 7.03 11.58 0.14
N ASN A 43 5.97 12.36 0.02
CA ASN A 43 5.92 13.66 0.68
C ASN A 43 5.37 13.57 2.11
N GLY A 44 5.09 12.36 2.59
CA GLY A 44 4.58 12.16 3.94
C GLY A 44 3.07 12.16 4.05
N LYS A 45 2.35 12.50 2.98
CA LYS A 45 0.90 12.52 3.02
C LYS A 45 0.36 11.09 2.96
N GLU A 46 -0.69 10.83 3.73
CA GLU A 46 -1.32 9.52 3.76
C GLU A 46 -2.66 9.58 3.04
N ILE A 47 -2.85 8.64 2.13
CA ILE A 47 -4.08 8.59 1.34
C ILE A 47 -4.63 7.17 1.36
N SER A 48 -5.95 7.06 1.17
CA SER A 48 -6.63 5.78 1.06
C SER A 48 -6.88 5.49 -0.40
N VAL A 49 -6.49 4.31 -0.86
CA VAL A 49 -6.72 3.91 -2.24
C VAL A 49 -7.20 2.46 -2.25
N TYR A 50 -7.80 2.04 -3.35
CA TYR A 50 -8.16 0.64 -3.49
C TYR A 50 -6.93 -0.19 -3.81
N ARG A 51 -6.93 -1.42 -3.34
CA ARG A 51 -5.78 -2.29 -3.50
C ARG A 51 -5.43 -2.54 -4.96
N ASP A 52 -6.44 -2.58 -5.84
CA ASP A 52 -6.17 -2.81 -7.25
C ASP A 52 -5.72 -1.56 -7.98
N GLU A 53 -5.56 -0.44 -7.28
CA GLU A 53 -5.04 0.79 -7.86
C GLU A 53 -3.55 0.96 -7.63
N VAL A 54 -2.91 -0.02 -7.05
CA VAL A 54 -1.47 0.04 -6.79
C VAL A 54 -0.81 -1.23 -7.28
N ILE A 55 0.48 -1.11 -7.59
CA ILE A 55 1.35 -2.24 -7.88
C ILE A 55 2.27 -2.39 -6.70
N ILE A 56 2.25 -3.55 -6.06
CA ILE A 56 3.06 -3.77 -4.89
C ILE A 56 4.44 -4.22 -5.34
N ASN A 57 5.45 -3.49 -4.89
CA ASN A 57 6.83 -3.76 -5.24
C ASN A 57 7.52 -4.40 -4.04
N ASP A 58 7.97 -5.60 -4.19
CA ASP A 58 8.70 -6.23 -3.08
C ASP A 58 10.07 -6.72 -3.50
#